data_666cce5165208a8b38e8973672bad01b
#
_entry.id   666cce5165208a8b38e8973672bad01b
#
_cell.length_a   1.000
_cell.length_b   1.000
_cell.length_c   1.000
_cell.angle_alpha   90.00
_cell.angle_beta   90.00
_cell.angle_gamma   90.00
#
_symmetry.space_group_name_H-M   'P 1'
#
loop_
_entity.id
_entity.type
_entity.pdbx_description
1 polymer ?
#
loop_
_entity_poly.entity_id
_entity_poly.type
_entity_poly.pdbx_seq_one_letter_code
_entity_poly.pdbx_strand_id
1 'polypeptide(L)'
;MAVAPLPNVRQVVEYALTEIPREKIYLGIPNYGYDWPLPFVRGETAATSIGNVQAVRIAIEQDVPIQFDDTAQSPFFTYIQDMQAGNAAYGEDTLGDSETEDSTAAQGDIAGTAHEVWFEDVRSYQKKFDLIREFGLGGCGYWQIMQWFRANWLLLQDQFYILK
;
A
#
# COMPACT_ATOMS: atom_id res chain seq x y z
N MET A 1 5.15 5.47 6.05
CA MET A 1 5.96 5.99 4.91
C MET A 1 5.49 5.34 3.63
N ALA A 2 5.27 6.12 2.58
CA ALA A 2 4.83 5.63 1.26
C ALA A 2 5.82 4.63 0.66
N VAL A 3 5.32 3.64 -0.10
CA VAL A 3 6.14 2.60 -0.76
C VAL A 3 7.04 3.22 -1.83
N ALA A 4 6.48 4.09 -2.65
CA ALA A 4 7.17 4.73 -3.78
C ALA A 4 6.76 6.21 -3.90
N PRO A 5 7.23 7.08 -3.00
CA PRO A 5 6.95 8.52 -3.05
C PRO A 5 7.40 9.10 -4.40
N LEU A 6 6.53 9.86 -5.05
CA LEU A 6 6.77 10.35 -6.42
C LEU A 6 8.08 11.14 -6.58
N PRO A 7 8.51 12.01 -5.62
CA PRO A 7 9.80 12.70 -5.73
C PRO A 7 10.99 11.74 -5.80
N ASN A 8 10.98 10.66 -5.01
CA ASN A 8 12.04 9.67 -4.99
C ASN A 8 12.05 8.87 -6.32
N VAL A 9 10.87 8.49 -6.79
CA VAL A 9 10.72 7.80 -8.10
C VAL A 9 11.27 8.68 -9.22
N ARG A 10 10.95 9.97 -9.22
CA ARG A 10 11.48 10.95 -10.20
C ARG A 10 13.00 11.00 -10.18
N GLN A 11 13.62 11.14 -9.00
CA GLN A 11 15.08 11.17 -8.87
C GLN A 11 15.74 9.91 -9.42
N VAL A 12 15.15 8.74 -9.17
CA VAL A 12 15.67 7.47 -9.70
C VAL A 12 15.56 7.42 -11.24
N VAL A 13 14.45 7.90 -11.80
CA VAL A 13 14.26 7.96 -13.26
C VAL A 13 15.25 8.95 -13.90
N GLU A 14 15.39 10.13 -13.31
CA GLU A 14 16.35 11.15 -13.79
C GLU A 14 17.78 10.62 -13.79
N TYR A 15 18.19 9.90 -12.74
CA TYR A 15 19.49 9.25 -12.70
C TYR A 15 19.62 8.15 -13.75
N ALA A 16 18.61 7.28 -13.87
CA ALA A 16 18.65 6.19 -14.87
C ALA A 16 18.78 6.71 -16.31
N LEU A 17 18.17 7.86 -16.61
CA LEU A 17 18.26 8.50 -17.93
C LEU A 17 19.65 9.03 -18.27
N THR A 18 20.55 9.21 -17.30
CA THR A 18 21.95 9.55 -17.58
C THR A 18 22.75 8.38 -18.14
N GLU A 19 22.31 7.14 -17.90
CA GLU A 19 23.04 5.93 -18.23
C GLU A 19 22.32 5.04 -19.25
N ILE A 20 20.97 5.13 -19.31
CA ILE A 20 20.13 4.19 -20.07
C ILE A 20 19.23 4.95 -21.04
N PRO A 21 19.15 4.52 -22.32
CA PRO A 21 18.16 5.06 -23.26
C PRO A 21 16.74 4.91 -22.73
N ARG A 22 15.94 5.99 -22.80
CA ARG A 22 14.58 6.07 -22.21
C ARG A 22 13.65 4.94 -22.63
N GLU A 23 13.72 4.50 -23.86
CA GLU A 23 12.91 3.40 -24.42
C GLU A 23 13.22 2.03 -23.80
N LYS A 24 14.33 1.91 -23.07
CA LYS A 24 14.74 0.70 -22.36
C LYS A 24 14.42 0.74 -20.86
N ILE A 25 13.93 1.89 -20.36
CA ILE A 25 13.57 2.05 -18.96
C ILE A 25 12.08 1.74 -18.80
N TYR A 26 11.77 0.79 -17.90
CA TYR A 26 10.41 0.45 -17.50
C TYR A 26 10.23 0.81 -16.03
N LEU A 27 9.24 1.66 -15.74
CA LEU A 27 8.97 2.10 -14.36
C LEU A 27 8.35 0.96 -13.55
N GLY A 28 8.98 0.60 -12.43
CA GLY A 28 8.40 -0.33 -11.46
C GLY A 28 7.23 0.31 -10.72
N ILE A 29 6.05 -0.28 -10.80
CA ILE A 29 4.84 0.18 -10.12
C ILE A 29 4.52 -0.78 -8.97
N PRO A 30 4.51 -0.33 -7.70
CA PRO A 30 4.10 -1.18 -6.58
C PRO A 30 2.60 -1.43 -6.64
N ASN A 31 2.19 -2.67 -6.40
CA ASN A 31 0.79 -3.06 -6.34
C ASN A 31 0.42 -3.50 -4.92
N TYR A 32 1.02 -2.86 -3.92
CA TYR A 32 0.89 -3.14 -2.51
C TYR A 32 1.12 -1.87 -1.68
N GLY A 33 0.82 -1.96 -0.39
CA GLY A 33 1.06 -0.94 0.60
C GLY A 33 1.79 -1.49 1.83
N TYR A 34 1.99 -0.62 2.80
CA TYR A 34 2.53 -0.94 4.10
C TYR A 34 1.64 -0.42 5.21
N ASP A 35 1.40 -1.27 6.20
CA ASP A 35 0.77 -0.95 7.46
C ASP A 35 1.86 -0.84 8.54
N TRP A 36 2.02 0.35 9.11
CA TRP A 36 3.07 0.69 10.07
C TRP A 36 2.48 0.84 11.46
N PRO A 37 2.87 0.02 12.45
CA PRO A 37 2.55 0.32 13.84
C PRO A 37 3.28 1.58 14.31
N LEU A 38 2.61 2.38 15.13
CA LEU A 38 3.14 3.61 15.68
C LEU A 38 3.39 3.48 17.21
N PRO A 39 4.38 4.19 17.78
CA PRO A 39 5.27 5.14 17.09
C PRO A 39 6.31 4.43 16.21
N PHE A 40 6.64 5.07 15.09
CA PHE A 40 7.70 4.57 14.21
C PHE A 40 9.09 4.80 14.82
N VAL A 41 9.85 3.71 14.99
CA VAL A 41 11.25 3.76 15.44
C VAL A 41 12.12 3.15 14.35
N ARG A 42 13.02 3.95 13.79
CA ARG A 42 13.89 3.52 12.69
C ARG A 42 14.80 2.35 13.12
N GLY A 43 14.74 1.26 12.38
CA GLY A 43 15.51 0.05 12.64
C GLY A 43 14.84 -0.95 13.60
N GLU A 44 13.70 -0.57 14.20
CA GLU A 44 12.94 -1.41 15.14
C GLU A 44 11.54 -1.71 14.61
N THR A 45 10.82 -0.67 14.14
CA THR A 45 9.45 -0.84 13.65
C THR A 45 9.45 -1.53 12.30
N ALA A 46 8.82 -2.70 12.22
CA ALA A 46 8.58 -3.44 10.99
C ALA A 46 7.16 -3.18 10.49
N ALA A 47 7.02 -2.87 9.19
CA ALA A 47 5.71 -2.78 8.55
C ALA A 47 5.21 -4.13 8.09
N THR A 48 3.89 -4.29 8.07
CA THR A 48 3.23 -5.41 7.40
C THR A 48 2.91 -5.01 5.96
N SER A 49 3.31 -5.85 4.99
CA SER A 49 2.94 -5.64 3.59
C SER A 49 1.49 -6.06 3.37
N ILE A 50 0.69 -5.18 2.76
CA ILE A 50 -0.74 -5.42 2.49
C ILE A 50 -1.08 -5.09 1.03
N GLY A 51 -2.10 -5.76 0.48
CA GLY A 51 -2.64 -5.42 -0.84
C GLY A 51 -3.46 -4.11 -0.80
N ASN A 52 -3.52 -3.39 -1.93
CA ASN A 52 -4.29 -2.14 -2.01
C ASN A 52 -5.78 -2.35 -1.72
N VAL A 53 -6.37 -3.49 -2.11
CA VAL A 53 -7.76 -3.85 -1.76
C VAL A 53 -7.92 -4.01 -0.26
N GLN A 54 -6.94 -4.64 0.39
CA GLN A 54 -6.95 -4.81 1.86
C GLN A 54 -6.83 -3.46 2.57
N ALA A 55 -5.96 -2.55 2.10
CA ALA A 55 -5.87 -1.20 2.65
C ALA A 55 -7.21 -0.46 2.62
N VAL A 56 -7.91 -0.51 1.47
CA VAL A 56 -9.25 0.10 1.35
C VAL A 56 -10.25 -0.58 2.30
N ARG A 57 -10.21 -1.91 2.43
CA ARG A 57 -11.09 -2.65 3.36
C ARG A 57 -10.86 -2.22 4.80
N ILE A 58 -9.61 -2.14 5.26
CA ILE A 58 -9.26 -1.66 6.61
C ILE A 58 -9.84 -0.26 6.84
N ALA A 59 -9.67 0.67 5.89
CA ALA A 59 -10.21 2.02 6.02
C ALA A 59 -11.73 2.03 6.18
N ILE A 60 -12.46 1.17 5.46
CA ILE A 60 -13.92 1.01 5.56
C ILE A 60 -14.30 0.39 6.92
N GLU A 61 -13.65 -0.69 7.33
CA GLU A 61 -13.94 -1.40 8.58
C GLU A 61 -13.66 -0.54 9.82
N GLN A 62 -12.65 0.33 9.74
CA GLN A 62 -12.27 1.26 10.81
C GLN A 62 -12.99 2.61 10.73
N ASP A 63 -13.88 2.80 9.72
CA ASP A 63 -14.61 4.06 9.47
C ASP A 63 -13.69 5.30 9.43
N VAL A 64 -12.54 5.18 8.77
CA VAL A 64 -11.55 6.26 8.65
C VAL A 64 -11.43 6.75 7.20
N PRO A 65 -11.26 8.08 6.99
CA PRO A 65 -11.11 8.63 5.65
C PRO A 65 -9.73 8.35 5.07
N ILE A 66 -9.68 7.93 3.79
CA ILE A 66 -8.44 7.84 3.04
C ILE A 66 -8.03 9.24 2.59
N GLN A 67 -6.92 9.72 3.12
CA GLN A 67 -6.29 10.99 2.80
C GLN A 67 -5.35 10.82 1.60
N PHE A 68 -4.79 11.92 1.10
CA PHE A 68 -3.79 11.92 0.05
C PHE A 68 -2.68 12.91 0.38
N ASP A 69 -1.44 12.44 0.41
CA ASP A 69 -0.28 13.29 0.65
C ASP A 69 0.21 13.89 -0.66
N ASP A 70 0.15 15.23 -0.76
CA ASP A 70 0.52 15.97 -1.97
C ASP A 70 2.03 15.95 -2.26
N THR A 71 2.85 15.69 -1.27
CA THR A 71 4.31 15.59 -1.46
C THR A 71 4.70 14.20 -1.95
N ALA A 72 4.29 13.16 -1.24
CA ALA A 72 4.54 11.77 -1.63
C ALA A 72 3.72 11.35 -2.86
N GLN A 73 2.62 12.07 -3.16
CA GLN A 73 1.62 11.71 -4.16
C GLN A 73 1.11 10.27 -3.94
N SER A 74 0.74 9.99 -2.69
CA SER A 74 0.30 8.67 -2.25
C SER A 74 -0.87 8.76 -1.27
N PRO A 75 -1.84 7.83 -1.32
CA PRO A 75 -2.91 7.73 -0.33
C PRO A 75 -2.39 7.16 0.97
N PHE A 76 -2.97 7.62 2.08
CA PHE A 76 -2.70 7.12 3.43
C PHE A 76 -3.91 7.31 4.35
N PHE A 77 -3.91 6.60 5.46
CA PHE A 77 -4.83 6.81 6.57
C PHE A 77 -4.21 6.30 7.87
N THR A 78 -4.77 6.73 9.00
CA THR A 78 -4.41 6.24 10.34
C THR A 78 -5.63 5.61 11.00
N TYR A 79 -5.40 4.57 11.81
CA TYR A 79 -6.44 3.89 12.57
C TYR A 79 -5.90 3.37 13.90
N ILE A 80 -6.79 2.98 14.82
CA ILE A 80 -6.43 2.33 16.08
C ILE A 80 -6.81 0.86 15.96
N GLN A 81 -5.83 -0.01 16.08
CA GLN A 81 -6.08 -1.46 16.12
C GLN A 81 -6.34 -1.88 17.57
N ASP A 82 -7.55 -2.32 17.86
CA ASP A 82 -7.88 -2.88 19.18
C ASP A 82 -7.15 -4.21 19.40
N MET A 83 -6.58 -4.40 20.59
CA MET A 83 -5.83 -5.62 20.92
C MET A 83 -6.68 -6.91 20.86
N GLN A 84 -8.01 -6.82 20.90
CA GLN A 84 -8.91 -7.97 20.80
C GLN A 84 -9.19 -8.41 19.35
N ALA A 85 -8.94 -7.57 18.34
CA ALA A 85 -9.18 -7.90 16.93
C ALA A 85 -8.00 -8.65 16.26
N GLY A 86 -6.89 -8.81 16.96
CA GLY A 86 -5.61 -9.30 16.39
C GLY A 86 -5.60 -10.74 15.89
N ASN A 87 -6.67 -11.54 16.09
CA ASN A 87 -6.73 -12.95 15.65
C ASN A 87 -7.68 -13.20 14.46
N ALA A 88 -8.39 -12.20 13.96
CA ALA A 88 -9.38 -12.39 12.90
C ALA A 88 -8.93 -11.97 11.51
N ALA A 89 -7.82 -11.24 11.37
CA ALA A 89 -7.42 -10.60 10.09
C ALA A 89 -6.55 -11.46 9.16
N TYR A 90 -6.04 -12.60 9.62
CA TYR A 90 -5.22 -13.50 8.81
C TYR A 90 -5.78 -14.93 8.88
N GLY A 91 -7.00 -15.13 8.33
CA GLY A 91 -7.62 -16.45 8.27
C GLY A 91 -6.92 -17.35 7.26
N GLU A 92 -6.06 -18.26 7.74
CA GLU A 92 -5.90 -19.57 7.14
C GLU A 92 -7.00 -20.47 7.70
N ASP A 93 -7.73 -21.17 6.82
CA ASP A 93 -8.68 -22.22 7.17
C ASP A 93 -7.95 -23.35 7.94
N THR A 94 -8.10 -23.36 9.25
CA THR A 94 -7.83 -24.57 10.04
C THR A 94 -8.98 -24.79 11.01
N LEU A 95 -9.75 -25.84 10.71
CA LEU A 95 -10.73 -26.44 11.61
C LEU A 95 -9.99 -27.03 12.82
N GLY A 96 -10.28 -26.55 14.00
CA GLY A 96 -9.78 -27.11 15.25
C GLY A 96 -10.58 -26.62 16.46
N ASP A 97 -11.44 -27.51 16.99
CA ASP A 97 -12.14 -27.38 18.26
C ASP A 97 -11.18 -27.08 19.42
N SER A 98 -11.49 -26.09 20.25
CA SER A 98 -11.17 -26.16 21.67
C SER A 98 -11.97 -25.17 22.53
N GLU A 99 -12.33 -25.65 23.66
CA GLU A 99 -13.34 -25.23 24.62
C GLU A 99 -13.03 -23.90 25.33
N THR A 100 -14.11 -23.25 25.74
CA THR A 100 -14.22 -22.06 26.58
C THR A 100 -13.56 -22.20 27.94
N GLU A 101 -12.73 -21.21 28.32
CA GLU A 101 -12.54 -20.86 29.74
C GLU A 101 -12.93 -19.42 29.98
N ASP A 102 -13.91 -19.27 30.89
CA ASP A 102 -14.42 -18.06 31.49
C ASP A 102 -13.34 -17.39 32.35
N SER A 103 -12.91 -16.20 31.94
CA SER A 103 -12.15 -15.31 32.82
C SER A 103 -12.69 -13.88 32.74
N THR A 104 -13.52 -13.56 33.73
CA THR A 104 -13.83 -12.18 34.12
C THR A 104 -12.53 -11.44 34.46
N ALA A 105 -11.99 -10.69 33.54
CA ALA A 105 -10.88 -9.78 33.76
C ALA A 105 -11.38 -8.32 33.62
N ALA A 106 -10.99 -7.51 34.61
CA ALA A 106 -11.31 -6.11 34.80
C ALA A 106 -11.18 -5.28 33.50
N GLN A 107 -12.15 -4.39 33.25
CA GLN A 107 -12.08 -3.30 32.29
C GLN A 107 -10.93 -2.34 32.66
N GLY A 108 -9.72 -2.67 32.20
CA GLY A 108 -8.66 -1.68 32.07
C GLY A 108 -8.76 -1.09 30.68
N ASP A 109 -8.52 0.22 30.53
CA ASP A 109 -8.42 0.89 29.23
C ASP A 109 -7.51 0.08 28.30
N ILE A 110 -8.11 -0.61 27.32
CA ILE A 110 -7.38 -1.34 26.30
C ILE A 110 -6.94 -0.28 25.28
N ALA A 111 -5.77 0.33 25.53
CA ALA A 111 -5.15 1.23 24.58
C ALA A 111 -4.77 0.41 23.34
N GLY A 112 -5.52 0.56 22.26
CA GLY A 112 -5.19 -0.01 20.96
C GLY A 112 -3.87 0.56 20.42
N THR A 113 -3.21 -0.18 19.53
CA THR A 113 -2.03 0.32 18.84
C THR A 113 -2.46 1.22 17.67
N ALA A 114 -1.89 2.43 17.59
CA ALA A 114 -2.08 3.30 16.44
C ALA A 114 -1.30 2.75 15.24
N HIS A 115 -1.90 2.78 14.07
CA HIS A 115 -1.32 2.35 12.81
C HIS A 115 -1.42 3.45 11.75
N GLU A 116 -0.46 3.49 10.84
CA GLU A 116 -0.47 4.33 9.65
C GLU A 116 -0.28 3.47 8.40
N VAL A 117 -1.26 3.48 7.52
CA VAL A 117 -1.26 2.73 6.28
C VAL A 117 -0.93 3.64 5.11
N TRP A 118 0.05 3.24 4.28
CA TRP A 118 0.38 3.86 3.01
C TRP A 118 0.23 2.83 1.90
N PHE A 119 -0.43 3.20 0.81
CA PHE A 119 -0.73 2.27 -0.29
C PHE A 119 -0.79 2.99 -1.64
N GLU A 120 -1.28 2.33 -2.67
CA GLU A 120 -1.46 2.94 -3.99
C GLU A 120 -2.92 2.89 -4.42
N ASP A 121 -3.41 3.99 -5.00
CA ASP A 121 -4.74 4.08 -5.62
C ASP A 121 -4.67 4.72 -7.01
N VAL A 122 -5.81 4.91 -7.66
CA VAL A 122 -5.87 5.49 -9.01
C VAL A 122 -5.23 6.87 -9.11
N ARG A 123 -5.22 7.66 -8.03
CA ARG A 123 -4.61 8.99 -7.98
C ARG A 123 -3.10 8.88 -8.05
N SER A 124 -2.51 8.03 -7.23
CA SER A 124 -1.05 7.81 -7.18
C SER A 124 -0.54 7.08 -8.42
N TYR A 125 -1.31 6.12 -8.97
CA TYR A 125 -0.99 5.50 -10.26
C TYR A 125 -0.99 6.50 -11.41
N GLN A 126 -1.99 7.40 -11.45
CA GLN A 126 -2.02 8.45 -12.45
C GLN A 126 -0.73 9.28 -12.46
N LYS A 127 -0.23 9.67 -11.29
CA LYS A 127 1.02 10.43 -11.17
C LYS A 127 2.25 9.66 -11.66
N LYS A 128 2.30 8.35 -11.43
CA LYS A 128 3.35 7.50 -11.97
C LYS A 128 3.25 7.31 -13.49
N PHE A 129 2.03 7.22 -14.01
CA PHE A 129 1.81 7.16 -15.46
C PHE A 129 2.15 8.48 -16.15
N ASP A 130 1.85 9.62 -15.53
CA ASP A 130 2.26 10.94 -16.02
C ASP A 130 3.79 11.04 -16.10
N LEU A 131 4.50 10.50 -15.12
CA LEU A 131 5.97 10.45 -15.12
C LEU A 131 6.52 9.61 -16.29
N ILE A 132 5.91 8.46 -16.59
CA ILE A 132 6.28 7.62 -17.75
C ILE A 132 6.16 8.42 -19.05
N ARG A 133 5.07 9.17 -19.21
CA ARG A 133 4.84 10.02 -20.40
C ARG A 133 5.79 11.21 -20.46
N GLU A 134 5.99 11.88 -19.34
CA GLU A 134 6.88 13.05 -19.23
C GLU A 134 8.30 12.71 -19.69
N PHE A 135 8.83 11.58 -19.26
CA PHE A 135 10.18 11.14 -19.63
C PHE A 135 10.24 10.29 -20.90
N GLY A 136 9.11 9.91 -21.47
CA GLY A 136 9.03 9.06 -22.65
C GLY A 136 9.65 7.67 -22.42
N LEU A 137 9.37 7.06 -21.25
CA LEU A 137 9.90 5.75 -20.89
C LEU A 137 9.29 4.63 -21.73
N GLY A 138 9.95 3.47 -21.80
CA GLY A 138 9.50 2.30 -22.53
C GLY A 138 8.19 1.68 -22.02
N GLY A 139 7.79 1.99 -20.78
CA GLY A 139 6.57 1.50 -20.19
C GLY A 139 6.66 1.30 -18.69
N CYS A 140 5.85 0.39 -18.14
CA CYS A 140 5.89 0.02 -16.73
C CYS A 140 5.80 -1.50 -16.52
N GLY A 141 6.22 -1.92 -15.34
CA GLY A 141 6.05 -3.28 -14.83
C GLY A 141 5.50 -3.25 -13.41
N TYR A 142 4.70 -4.23 -13.03
CA TYR A 142 4.09 -4.29 -11.71
C TYR A 142 4.79 -5.25 -10.78
N TRP A 143 4.95 -4.84 -9.52
CA TRP A 143 5.34 -5.70 -8.43
C TRP A 143 4.25 -5.69 -7.37
N GLN A 144 3.47 -6.74 -7.18
CA GLN A 144 3.44 -8.04 -7.85
C GLN A 144 2.03 -8.32 -8.41
N ILE A 145 1.90 -9.20 -9.41
CA ILE A 145 0.63 -9.50 -10.07
C ILE A 145 -0.41 -10.17 -9.15
N MET A 146 0.04 -10.84 -8.10
CA MET A 146 -0.83 -11.52 -7.13
C MET A 146 -1.72 -10.56 -6.32
N GLN A 147 -1.37 -9.27 -6.24
CA GLN A 147 -2.15 -8.25 -5.56
C GLN A 147 -3.10 -7.56 -6.56
N TRP A 148 -4.17 -8.27 -6.92
CA TRP A 148 -5.13 -7.76 -7.91
C TRP A 148 -5.88 -6.52 -7.41
N PHE A 149 -5.76 -5.41 -8.13
CA PHE A 149 -6.48 -4.17 -7.87
C PHE A 149 -7.14 -3.67 -9.17
N ARG A 150 -8.43 -3.97 -9.34
CA ARG A 150 -9.19 -3.74 -10.59
C ARG A 150 -9.11 -2.29 -11.08
N ALA A 151 -9.21 -1.32 -10.17
CA ALA A 151 -9.20 0.10 -10.53
C ALA A 151 -7.92 0.51 -11.26
N ASN A 152 -6.76 -0.04 -10.84
CA ASN A 152 -5.49 0.20 -11.52
C ASN A 152 -5.48 -0.38 -12.95
N TRP A 153 -6.00 -1.59 -13.14
CA TRP A 153 -6.04 -2.20 -14.48
C TRP A 153 -6.93 -1.45 -15.44
N LEU A 154 -8.05 -0.91 -14.97
CA LEU A 154 -8.92 -0.05 -15.78
C LEU A 154 -8.21 1.24 -16.17
N LEU A 155 -7.51 1.89 -15.23
CA LEU A 155 -6.73 3.09 -15.51
C LEU A 155 -5.59 2.81 -16.51
N LEU A 156 -4.89 1.68 -16.35
CA LEU A 156 -3.82 1.28 -17.26
C LEU A 156 -4.36 1.08 -18.70
N GLN A 157 -5.47 0.36 -18.85
CA GLN A 157 -6.09 0.10 -20.15
C GLN A 157 -6.61 1.36 -20.85
N ASP A 158 -7.05 2.35 -20.07
CA ASP A 158 -7.49 3.64 -20.60
C ASP A 158 -6.32 4.47 -21.16
N GLN A 159 -5.13 4.30 -20.60
CA GLN A 159 -4.01 5.22 -20.84
C GLN A 159 -2.87 4.65 -21.67
N PHE A 160 -2.75 3.34 -21.76
CA PHE A 160 -1.66 2.68 -22.45
C PHE A 160 -2.14 1.58 -23.41
N TYR A 161 -1.41 1.44 -24.52
CA TYR A 161 -1.58 0.29 -25.40
C TYR A 161 -0.88 -0.92 -24.79
N ILE A 162 -1.65 -1.97 -24.50
CA ILE A 162 -1.13 -3.21 -23.91
C ILE A 162 -0.75 -4.17 -25.03
N LEU A 163 0.54 -4.40 -25.19
CA LEU A 163 1.04 -5.44 -26.10
C LEU A 163 0.72 -6.82 -25.50
N LYS A 164 0.11 -7.70 -26.31
CA LYS A 164 -0.19 -9.09 -25.94
C LYS A 164 0.86 -10.02 -26.51
#